data_c1bffc0987bcb33d2e588ebfb3c43c48
#
_entry.id   c1bffc0987bcb33d2e588ebfb3c43c48
#
_cell.length_a   1.000
_cell.length_b   1.000
_cell.length_c   1.000
_cell.angle_alpha   90.00
_cell.angle_beta   90.00
_cell.angle_gamma   90.00
#
_symmetry.space_group_name_H-M   'P 1'
#
loop_
_entity.id
_entity.type
_entity.pdbx_description
1 polymer ?
#
loop_
_entity_poly.entity_id
_entity_poly.type
_entity_poly.pdbx_seq_one_letter_code
_entity_poly.pdbx_strand_id
1 'polypeptide(L)'
;MVLFMTNVRHGSAFASGMTETGFWLGITMGRFILGFVSPRVGEKLSIALYIIIACALELVFWLVPQFFVSAVAVSLVGFFLGTIFPGVVVVATRLLPKDLHVAAIGFAAAFSMGGGAVFPFVIGAVAQAKGVGILQPVLLGMLVVALGIWGSLLRTPRVEQTHQV
;
A
#
# COMPACT_ATOMS: atom_id res chain seq x y z
N MET A 1 0.54 4.14 -13.35
CA MET A 1 -0.63 3.30 -13.71
C MET A 1 -1.26 3.73 -15.03
N VAL A 2 -1.57 4.99 -15.26
CA VAL A 2 -2.19 5.48 -16.51
C VAL A 2 -1.42 5.05 -17.76
N LEU A 3 -0.09 5.23 -17.82
CA LEU A 3 0.74 4.81 -18.95
C LEU A 3 0.64 3.30 -19.24
N PHE A 4 0.55 2.47 -18.22
CA PHE A 4 0.38 1.03 -18.40
C PHE A 4 -1.02 0.72 -18.98
N MET A 5 -2.05 1.35 -18.45
CA MET A 5 -3.43 1.16 -18.95
C MET A 5 -3.60 1.66 -20.39
N THR A 6 -2.93 2.75 -20.76
CA THR A 6 -2.98 3.29 -22.13
C THR A 6 -2.13 2.46 -23.11
N ASN A 7 -0.88 2.15 -22.75
CA ASN A 7 0.07 1.56 -23.69
C ASN A 7 -0.04 0.03 -23.78
N VAL A 8 -0.40 -0.64 -22.67
CA VAL A 8 -0.45 -2.11 -22.59
C VAL A 8 -1.87 -2.64 -22.70
N ARG A 9 -2.86 -1.92 -22.13
CA ARG A 9 -4.27 -2.31 -22.16
C ARG A 9 -5.08 -1.59 -23.25
N HIS A 10 -4.45 -0.72 -24.04
CA HIS A 10 -5.08 0.04 -25.12
C HIS A 10 -6.32 0.84 -24.69
N GLY A 11 -6.37 1.23 -23.42
CA GLY A 11 -7.43 2.06 -22.88
C GLY A 11 -7.36 3.48 -23.42
N SER A 12 -8.53 4.15 -23.58
CA SER A 12 -8.54 5.57 -23.90
C SER A 12 -7.86 6.39 -22.76
N ALA A 13 -7.32 7.55 -23.08
CA ALA A 13 -6.69 8.43 -22.10
C ALA A 13 -7.65 8.77 -20.93
N PHE A 14 -8.92 9.01 -21.25
CA PHE A 14 -9.96 9.28 -20.24
C PHE A 14 -10.21 8.06 -19.33
N ALA A 15 -10.44 6.87 -19.90
CA ALA A 15 -10.71 5.66 -19.14
C ALA A 15 -9.50 5.25 -18.26
N SER A 16 -8.28 5.44 -18.78
CA SER A 16 -7.04 5.20 -18.02
C SER A 16 -6.88 6.19 -16.86
N GLY A 17 -7.24 7.46 -17.04
CA GLY A 17 -7.29 8.45 -15.97
C GLY A 17 -8.34 8.13 -14.91
N MET A 18 -9.53 7.64 -15.32
CA MET A 18 -10.57 7.19 -14.39
C MET A 18 -10.12 5.99 -13.53
N THR A 19 -9.23 5.14 -14.05
CA THR A 19 -8.65 4.05 -13.25
C THR A 19 -7.80 4.59 -12.09
N GLU A 20 -7.05 5.66 -12.31
CA GLU A 20 -6.29 6.32 -11.24
C GLU A 20 -7.20 6.99 -10.22
N THR A 21 -8.27 7.64 -10.69
CA THR A 21 -9.33 8.16 -9.81
C THR A 21 -9.93 7.05 -8.96
N GLY A 22 -10.21 5.88 -9.54
CA GLY A 22 -10.67 4.69 -8.84
C GLY A 22 -9.70 4.21 -7.74
N PHE A 23 -8.40 4.27 -8.00
CA PHE A 23 -7.37 3.95 -7.00
C PHE A 23 -7.43 4.89 -5.79
N TRP A 24 -7.51 6.21 -6.02
CA TRP A 24 -7.59 7.21 -4.96
C TRP A 24 -8.90 7.13 -4.18
N LEU A 25 -10.02 6.88 -4.86
CA LEU A 25 -11.30 6.59 -4.22
C LEU A 25 -11.22 5.33 -3.37
N GLY A 26 -10.57 4.28 -3.89
CA GLY A 26 -10.28 3.06 -3.14
C GLY A 26 -9.54 3.35 -1.85
N ILE A 27 -8.45 4.14 -1.90
CA ILE A 27 -7.69 4.57 -0.71
C ILE A 27 -8.60 5.27 0.29
N THR A 28 -9.42 6.20 -0.15
CA THR A 28 -10.32 6.98 0.73
C THR A 28 -11.34 6.06 1.41
N MET A 29 -12.03 5.22 0.64
CA MET A 29 -13.01 4.27 1.16
C MET A 29 -12.38 3.21 2.06
N GLY A 30 -11.19 2.73 1.70
CA GLY A 30 -10.42 1.78 2.52
C GLY A 30 -10.07 2.36 3.89
N ARG A 31 -9.58 3.60 3.94
CA ARG A 31 -9.31 4.30 5.22
C ARG A 31 -10.55 4.39 6.08
N PHE A 32 -11.69 4.70 5.49
CA PHE A 32 -12.94 4.84 6.22
C PHE A 32 -13.46 3.50 6.71
N ILE A 33 -13.61 2.51 5.84
CA ILE A 33 -14.23 1.22 6.17
C ILE A 33 -13.27 0.34 6.99
N LEU A 34 -12.06 0.12 6.50
CA LEU A 34 -11.09 -0.76 7.15
C LEU A 34 -10.52 -0.16 8.44
N GLY A 35 -10.56 1.17 8.57
CA GLY A 35 -10.23 1.85 9.84
C GLY A 35 -11.12 1.42 11.00
N PHE A 36 -12.38 1.08 10.75
CA PHE A 36 -13.28 0.51 11.78
C PHE A 36 -13.11 -1.00 11.96
N VAL A 37 -12.66 -1.71 10.92
CA VAL A 37 -12.51 -3.17 10.95
C VAL A 37 -11.20 -3.58 11.61
N SER A 38 -10.10 -2.88 11.29
CA SER A 38 -8.75 -3.22 11.75
C SER A 38 -8.60 -3.33 13.28
N PRO A 39 -9.20 -2.43 14.10
CA PRO A 39 -9.13 -2.55 15.55
C PRO A 39 -9.81 -3.81 16.11
N ARG A 40 -10.85 -4.30 15.42
CA ARG A 40 -11.61 -5.50 15.86
C ARG A 40 -10.86 -6.80 15.59
N VAL A 41 -10.14 -6.87 14.48
CA VAL A 41 -9.37 -8.05 14.06
C VAL A 41 -7.97 -8.04 14.70
N GLY A 42 -7.47 -6.87 15.00
CA GLY A 42 -6.11 -6.61 15.48
C GLY A 42 -5.23 -6.03 14.36
N GLU A 43 -4.65 -4.85 14.60
CA GLU A 43 -3.97 -4.06 13.57
C GLU A 43 -2.82 -4.81 12.90
N LYS A 44 -2.01 -5.54 13.67
CA LYS A 44 -0.86 -6.29 13.11
C LYS A 44 -1.31 -7.33 12.07
N LEU A 45 -2.33 -8.10 12.41
CA LEU A 45 -2.86 -9.15 11.53
C LEU A 45 -3.59 -8.56 10.34
N SER A 46 -4.41 -7.52 10.57
CA SER A 46 -5.15 -6.84 9.50
C SER A 46 -4.22 -6.29 8.43
N ILE A 47 -3.13 -5.62 8.80
CA ILE A 47 -2.16 -5.08 7.85
C ILE A 47 -1.51 -6.20 7.03
N ALA A 48 -1.11 -7.31 7.67
CA ALA A 48 -0.57 -8.45 6.93
C ALA A 48 -1.56 -9.01 5.91
N LEU A 49 -2.82 -9.19 6.30
CA LEU A 49 -3.88 -9.65 5.40
C LEU A 49 -4.11 -8.69 4.24
N TYR A 50 -4.13 -7.37 4.52
CA TYR A 50 -4.34 -6.36 3.48
C TYR A 50 -3.19 -6.34 2.47
N ILE A 51 -1.94 -6.50 2.90
CA ILE A 51 -0.80 -6.60 1.98
C ILE A 51 -0.89 -7.89 1.14
N ILE A 52 -1.27 -9.02 1.73
CA ILE A 52 -1.45 -10.28 0.99
C ILE A 52 -2.53 -10.14 -0.07
N ILE A 53 -3.68 -9.56 0.28
CA ILE A 53 -4.77 -9.31 -0.67
C ILE A 53 -4.32 -8.34 -1.76
N ALA A 54 -3.58 -7.28 -1.41
CA ALA A 54 -3.04 -6.34 -2.37
C ALA A 54 -2.05 -7.01 -3.34
N CYS A 55 -1.19 -7.93 -2.87
CA CYS A 55 -0.32 -8.73 -3.74
C CYS A 55 -1.12 -9.61 -4.71
N ALA A 56 -2.19 -10.26 -4.24
CA ALA A 56 -3.04 -11.07 -5.10
C ALA A 56 -3.77 -10.22 -6.16
N LEU A 57 -4.29 -9.06 -5.78
CA LEU A 57 -4.93 -8.13 -6.70
C LEU A 57 -3.95 -7.53 -7.71
N GLU A 58 -2.70 -7.26 -7.30
CA GLU A 58 -1.64 -6.80 -8.20
C GLU A 58 -1.28 -7.89 -9.23
N LEU A 59 -1.26 -9.16 -8.83
CA LEU A 59 -1.10 -10.29 -9.76
C LEU A 59 -2.27 -10.37 -10.74
N VAL A 60 -3.50 -10.18 -10.30
CA VAL A 60 -4.68 -10.12 -11.19
C VAL A 60 -4.53 -8.96 -12.18
N PHE A 61 -4.15 -7.78 -11.69
CA PHE A 61 -3.90 -6.61 -12.53
C PHE A 61 -2.81 -6.86 -13.57
N TRP A 62 -1.76 -7.57 -13.21
CA TRP A 62 -0.66 -7.88 -14.13
C TRP A 62 -1.05 -8.94 -15.17
N LEU A 63 -1.63 -10.07 -14.73
CA LEU A 63 -1.83 -11.26 -15.56
C LEU A 63 -3.10 -11.20 -16.42
N VAL A 64 -4.16 -10.52 -15.94
CA VAL A 64 -5.43 -10.48 -16.67
C VAL A 64 -5.44 -9.31 -17.65
N PRO A 65 -5.52 -9.56 -18.98
CA PRO A 65 -5.39 -8.51 -20.00
C PRO A 65 -6.66 -7.68 -20.23
N GLN A 66 -7.69 -7.84 -19.43
CA GLN A 66 -8.95 -7.12 -19.56
C GLN A 66 -8.90 -5.77 -18.85
N PHE A 67 -9.27 -4.68 -19.56
CA PHE A 67 -9.23 -3.32 -19.02
C PHE A 67 -10.09 -3.15 -17.76
N PHE A 68 -11.35 -3.61 -17.79
CA PHE A 68 -12.25 -3.46 -16.65
C PHE A 68 -11.79 -4.22 -15.41
N VAL A 69 -11.29 -5.44 -15.59
CA VAL A 69 -10.74 -6.24 -14.49
C VAL A 69 -9.52 -5.54 -13.90
N SER A 70 -8.65 -4.98 -14.74
CA SER A 70 -7.50 -4.20 -14.33
C SER A 70 -7.92 -2.95 -13.53
N ALA A 71 -8.93 -2.22 -13.99
CA ALA A 71 -9.42 -1.02 -13.32
C ALA A 71 -10.01 -1.33 -11.93
N VAL A 72 -10.80 -2.40 -11.82
CA VAL A 72 -11.35 -2.85 -10.53
C VAL A 72 -10.25 -3.34 -9.61
N ALA A 73 -9.31 -4.15 -10.11
CA ALA A 73 -8.20 -4.66 -9.30
C ALA A 73 -7.36 -3.52 -8.72
N VAL A 74 -7.01 -2.50 -9.51
CA VAL A 74 -6.27 -1.31 -9.06
C VAL A 74 -7.04 -0.53 -7.99
N SER A 75 -8.35 -0.35 -8.16
CA SER A 75 -9.18 0.33 -7.18
C SER A 75 -9.23 -0.43 -5.85
N LEU A 76 -9.30 -1.76 -5.89
CA LEU A 76 -9.25 -2.62 -4.70
C LEU A 76 -7.85 -2.65 -4.07
N VAL A 77 -6.78 -2.62 -4.86
CA VAL A 77 -5.41 -2.42 -4.33
C VAL A 77 -5.36 -1.14 -3.51
N GLY A 78 -5.87 -0.02 -4.06
CA GLY A 78 -5.98 1.25 -3.32
C GLY A 78 -6.76 1.09 -2.02
N PHE A 79 -7.90 0.40 -2.05
CA PHE A 79 -8.74 0.17 -0.89
C PHE A 79 -7.98 -0.53 0.26
N PHE A 80 -7.24 -1.59 -0.01
CA PHE A 80 -6.49 -2.30 1.03
C PHE A 80 -5.22 -1.55 1.46
N LEU A 81 -4.52 -0.89 0.55
CA LEU A 81 -3.31 -0.12 0.88
C LEU A 81 -3.62 1.16 1.66
N GLY A 82 -4.80 1.75 1.49
CA GLY A 82 -5.19 3.00 2.12
C GLY A 82 -5.08 3.01 3.64
N THR A 83 -5.27 1.87 4.30
CA THR A 83 -5.28 1.73 5.76
C THR A 83 -3.90 1.39 6.34
N ILE A 84 -2.90 1.07 5.51
CA ILE A 84 -1.59 0.63 6.00
C ILE A 84 -0.91 1.72 6.82
N PHE A 85 -0.83 2.96 6.33
CA PHE A 85 -0.16 4.04 7.04
C PHE A 85 -0.80 4.35 8.41
N PRO A 86 -2.12 4.57 8.53
CA PRO A 86 -2.77 4.71 9.83
C PRO A 86 -2.53 3.52 10.76
N GLY A 87 -2.60 2.31 10.23
CA GLY A 87 -2.36 1.09 11.01
C GLY A 87 -0.92 0.98 11.52
N VAL A 88 0.07 1.36 10.71
CA VAL A 88 1.48 1.42 11.13
C VAL A 88 1.65 2.42 12.29
N VAL A 89 1.01 3.60 12.20
CA VAL A 89 1.05 4.60 13.27
C VAL A 89 0.46 4.02 14.57
N VAL A 90 -0.70 3.36 14.49
CA VAL A 90 -1.32 2.72 15.68
C VAL A 90 -0.42 1.65 16.28
N VAL A 91 0.21 0.82 15.46
CA VAL A 91 1.16 -0.21 15.95
C VAL A 91 2.39 0.44 16.58
N ALA A 92 2.95 1.49 15.97
CA ALA A 92 4.09 2.22 16.51
C ALA A 92 3.77 2.82 17.89
N THR A 93 2.60 3.43 18.06
CA THR A 93 2.18 4.01 19.36
C THR A 93 1.95 2.94 20.44
N ARG A 94 1.70 1.70 20.06
CA ARG A 94 1.57 0.59 21.03
C ARG A 94 2.90 -0.08 21.37
N LEU A 95 3.92 0.07 20.54
CA LEU A 95 5.23 -0.54 20.74
C LEU A 95 6.24 0.40 21.39
N LEU A 96 6.05 1.71 21.25
CA LEU A 96 7.00 2.72 21.70
C LEU A 96 6.50 3.43 22.97
N PRO A 97 7.42 3.89 23.85
CA PRO A 97 7.10 4.79 24.96
C PRO A 97 6.47 6.09 24.46
N LYS A 98 5.63 6.72 25.31
CA LYS A 98 4.85 7.91 24.94
C LYS A 98 5.69 9.10 24.48
N ASP A 99 6.84 9.28 25.07
CA ASP A 99 7.83 10.34 24.77
C ASP A 99 8.43 10.22 23.36
N LEU A 100 8.43 9.03 22.78
CA LEU A 100 8.93 8.78 21.42
C LEU A 100 7.84 8.81 20.34
N HIS A 101 6.56 8.90 20.69
CA HIS A 101 5.46 8.82 19.71
C HIS A 101 5.56 9.92 18.65
N VAL A 102 5.75 11.18 19.07
CA VAL A 102 5.82 12.31 18.13
C VAL A 102 7.01 12.18 17.19
N ALA A 103 8.18 11.82 17.72
CA ALA A 103 9.39 11.65 16.93
C ALA A 103 9.26 10.48 15.94
N ALA A 104 8.72 9.34 16.38
CA ALA A 104 8.54 8.16 15.54
C ALA A 104 7.52 8.40 14.42
N ILE A 105 6.38 9.03 14.72
CA ILE A 105 5.36 9.36 13.73
C ILE A 105 5.89 10.39 12.73
N GLY A 106 6.59 11.43 13.21
CA GLY A 106 7.21 12.45 12.35
C GLY A 106 8.26 11.85 11.43
N PHE A 107 9.12 10.96 11.95
CA PHE A 107 10.12 10.25 11.15
C PHE A 107 9.46 9.36 10.08
N ALA A 108 8.46 8.56 10.47
CA ALA A 108 7.74 7.70 9.53
C ALA A 108 7.03 8.51 8.43
N ALA A 109 6.42 9.63 8.78
CA ALA A 109 5.77 10.52 7.82
C ALA A 109 6.80 11.16 6.85
N ALA A 110 7.91 11.68 7.36
CA ALA A 110 8.96 12.29 6.54
C ALA A 110 9.58 11.24 5.59
N PHE A 111 9.84 10.03 6.08
CA PHE A 111 10.38 8.94 5.27
C PHE A 111 9.39 8.48 4.19
N SER A 112 8.09 8.44 4.51
CA SER A 112 7.03 8.12 3.56
C SER A 112 6.91 9.17 2.46
N MET A 113 7.01 10.45 2.80
CA MET A 113 6.99 11.54 1.82
C MET A 113 8.22 11.50 0.90
N GLY A 114 9.41 11.27 1.45
CA GLY A 114 10.63 11.09 0.68
C GLY A 114 10.53 9.90 -0.28
N GLY A 115 10.03 8.76 0.20
CA GLY A 115 9.77 7.59 -0.64
C GLY A 115 8.74 7.88 -1.73
N GLY A 116 7.66 8.61 -1.39
CA GLY A 116 6.63 9.01 -2.33
C GLY A 116 7.13 9.92 -3.47
N ALA A 117 8.23 10.63 -3.29
CA ALA A 117 8.87 11.42 -4.33
C ALA A 117 9.90 10.60 -5.14
N VAL A 118 10.76 9.87 -4.44
CA VAL A 118 11.90 9.15 -5.06
C VAL A 118 11.44 7.94 -5.87
N PHE A 119 10.54 7.11 -5.31
CA PHE A 119 10.12 5.87 -5.99
C PHE A 119 9.43 6.11 -7.34
N PRO A 120 8.44 7.01 -7.47
CA PRO A 120 7.83 7.29 -8.77
C PRO A 120 8.84 7.82 -9.79
N PHE A 121 9.81 8.64 -9.35
CA PHE A 121 10.86 9.16 -10.23
C PHE A 121 11.77 8.03 -10.76
N VAL A 122 12.28 7.19 -9.87
CA VAL A 122 13.15 6.06 -10.26
C VAL A 122 12.39 5.07 -11.15
N ILE A 123 11.16 4.71 -10.76
CA ILE A 123 10.32 3.79 -11.54
C ILE A 123 10.00 4.39 -12.92
N GLY A 124 9.73 5.70 -12.98
CA GLY A 124 9.49 6.40 -14.24
C GLY A 124 10.71 6.38 -15.17
N ALA A 125 11.91 6.64 -14.64
CA ALA A 125 13.16 6.57 -15.39
C ALA A 125 13.44 5.15 -15.93
N VAL A 126 13.22 4.13 -15.10
CA VAL A 126 13.38 2.72 -15.52
C VAL A 126 12.33 2.34 -16.56
N ALA A 127 11.10 2.78 -16.43
CA ALA A 127 10.04 2.52 -17.40
C ALA A 127 10.31 3.18 -18.76
N GLN A 128 10.95 4.36 -18.77
CA GLN A 128 11.41 4.99 -20.04
C GLN A 128 12.51 4.18 -20.71
N ALA A 129 13.44 3.62 -19.95
CA ALA A 129 14.58 2.87 -20.50
C ALA A 129 14.22 1.44 -20.93
N LYS A 130 13.33 0.76 -20.21
CA LYS A 130 13.04 -0.68 -20.39
C LYS A 130 11.59 -0.99 -20.78
N GLY A 131 10.77 0.05 -20.95
CA GLY A 131 9.35 -0.09 -21.25
C GLY A 131 8.46 -0.18 -20.02
N VAL A 132 7.18 0.13 -20.22
CA VAL A 132 6.17 0.27 -19.15
C VAL A 132 5.82 -1.07 -18.47
N GLY A 133 6.09 -2.19 -19.12
CA GLY A 133 5.81 -3.54 -18.58
C GLY A 133 6.60 -3.88 -17.30
N ILE A 134 7.73 -3.20 -17.04
CA ILE A 134 8.53 -3.42 -15.83
C ILE A 134 7.87 -2.87 -14.55
N LEU A 135 6.84 -2.03 -14.68
CA LEU A 135 6.15 -1.43 -13.54
C LEU A 135 5.53 -2.47 -12.62
N GLN A 136 4.89 -3.50 -13.20
CA GLN A 136 4.15 -4.50 -12.45
C GLN A 136 5.06 -5.38 -11.57
N PRO A 137 6.12 -6.01 -12.11
CA PRO A 137 7.01 -6.81 -11.27
C PRO A 137 7.72 -5.98 -10.20
N VAL A 138 8.00 -4.69 -10.44
CA VAL A 138 8.60 -3.80 -9.44
C VAL A 138 7.61 -3.52 -8.32
N LEU A 139 6.36 -3.16 -8.64
CA LEU A 139 5.31 -2.92 -7.64
C LEU A 139 5.04 -4.17 -6.80
N LEU A 140 4.91 -5.33 -7.44
CA LEU A 140 4.74 -6.59 -6.74
C LEU A 140 5.93 -6.90 -5.82
N GLY A 141 7.16 -6.69 -6.31
CA GLY A 141 8.37 -6.86 -5.52
C GLY A 141 8.38 -5.98 -4.26
N MET A 142 7.97 -4.72 -4.40
CA MET A 142 7.85 -3.79 -3.26
C MET A 142 6.81 -4.27 -2.23
N LEU A 143 5.66 -4.77 -2.69
CA LEU A 143 4.63 -5.32 -1.80
C LEU A 143 5.12 -6.57 -1.06
N VAL A 144 5.84 -7.46 -1.74
CA VAL A 144 6.43 -8.66 -1.13
C VAL A 144 7.49 -8.30 -0.09
N VAL A 145 8.34 -7.33 -0.38
CA VAL A 145 9.33 -6.80 0.58
C VAL A 145 8.62 -6.19 1.79
N ALA A 146 7.58 -5.38 1.57
CA ALA A 146 6.79 -4.79 2.65
C ALA A 146 6.13 -5.88 3.51
N LEU A 147 5.60 -6.95 2.90
CA LEU A 147 5.05 -8.11 3.61
C LEU A 147 6.11 -8.83 4.44
N GLY A 148 7.32 -9.01 3.91
CA GLY A 148 8.44 -9.64 4.61
C GLY A 148 8.87 -8.83 5.84
N ILE A 149 9.03 -7.51 5.68
CA ILE A 149 9.35 -6.60 6.79
C ILE A 149 8.22 -6.63 7.85
N TRP A 150 6.96 -6.57 7.42
CA TRP A 150 5.82 -6.63 8.33
C TRP A 150 5.72 -7.98 9.05
N GLY A 151 6.02 -9.08 8.34
CA GLY A 151 6.07 -10.42 8.91
C GLY A 151 7.06 -10.58 10.06
N SER A 152 8.20 -9.87 10.01
CA SER A 152 9.15 -9.84 11.11
C SER A 152 8.55 -9.17 12.37
N LEU A 153 7.72 -8.14 12.18
CA LEU A 153 7.03 -7.43 13.28
C LEU A 153 5.91 -8.27 13.91
N LEU A 154 5.31 -9.21 13.18
CA LEU A 154 4.31 -10.12 13.73
C LEU A 154 4.91 -11.05 14.81
N ARG A 155 6.20 -11.35 14.70
CA ARG A 155 6.92 -12.23 15.64
C ARG A 155 7.33 -11.53 16.93
N THR A 156 7.28 -10.19 16.99
CA THR A 156 7.62 -9.44 18.20
C THR A 156 6.46 -9.53 19.21
N PRO A 157 6.69 -10.04 20.44
CA PRO A 157 5.68 -10.09 21.47
C PRO A 157 5.20 -8.67 21.83
N ARG A 158 3.92 -8.55 22.25
CA ARG A 158 3.42 -7.30 22.83
C ARG A 158 4.25 -6.98 24.07
N VAL A 159 4.87 -5.82 24.10
CA VAL A 159 5.37 -5.28 25.37
C VAL A 159 4.12 -4.92 26.18
N GLU A 160 3.76 -5.75 27.16
CA GLU A 160 2.81 -5.37 28.19
C GLU A 160 3.38 -4.12 28.86
N GLN A 161 2.69 -3.00 28.70
CA GLN A 161 2.95 -1.82 29.52
C GLN A 161 2.55 -2.21 30.93
N THR A 162 3.52 -2.68 31.72
CA THR A 162 3.38 -2.82 33.17
C THR A 162 2.99 -1.42 33.67
N HIS A 163 1.76 -1.30 34.15
CA HIS A 163 1.27 -0.12 34.84
C HIS A 163 2.29 0.26 35.95
N GLN A 164 3.09 1.26 35.69
CA GLN A 164 3.71 1.99 36.78
C GLN A 164 2.66 3.00 37.28
N VAL A 165 2.09 2.65 38.38
CA VAL A 165 1.27 3.47 39.26
C VAL A 165 2.10 4.65 39.78
#